data_14d87996532e58e754b550efdcdf8a3d
#
_entry.id   14d87996532e58e754b550efdcdf8a3d
#
_cell.length_a   1.000
_cell.length_b   1.000
_cell.length_c   1.000
_cell.angle_alpha   90.00
_cell.angle_beta   90.00
_cell.angle_gamma   90.00
#
_symmetry.space_group_name_H-M   'P 1'
#
loop_
_entity.id
_entity.type
_entity.pdbx_description
1 polymer ?
#
loop_
_entity_poly.entity_id
_entity_poly.type
_entity_poly.pdbx_seq_one_letter_code
_entity_poly.pdbx_strand_id
1 'polypeptide(L)'
;MDDPDPATSVSPVQVTLHGGDLPWQPVSPNLTRVRLITLALFAVPAIIATVVVGVLVTRWALLGTAAVVLVALWVAWLISRQVSAISWVELDEEIVIRKGRLFRSLVSVPYGRLQYVDIQSGPWMRAHGIASCEIHTASPESGGSLPGLPVAEAEALRERLSARGEAQRAGL
;
A
#
# COMPACT_ATOMS: atom_id res chain seq x y z
N MET A 1 -26.58 48.46 -11.70
CA MET A 1 -27.30 47.17 -11.77
C MET A 1 -26.27 46.14 -12.11
N ASP A 2 -25.48 45.83 -11.00
CA ASP A 2 -24.34 44.91 -11.13
C ASP A 2 -24.84 43.47 -11.01
N ASP A 3 -24.61 42.77 -12.10
CA ASP A 3 -24.87 41.32 -12.21
C ASP A 3 -23.72 40.57 -11.49
N PRO A 4 -23.96 39.78 -10.46
CA PRO A 4 -22.88 39.00 -9.83
C PRO A 4 -22.54 37.81 -10.72
N ASP A 5 -21.32 37.81 -11.23
CA ASP A 5 -20.64 36.75 -11.95
C ASP A 5 -20.70 35.43 -11.14
N PRO A 6 -21.34 34.34 -11.64
CA PRO A 6 -21.38 33.05 -10.96
C PRO A 6 -20.16 32.19 -11.30
N ALA A 7 -18.96 32.77 -11.25
CA ALA A 7 -17.73 32.00 -11.28
C ALA A 7 -17.29 31.71 -9.84
N THR A 8 -18.11 30.96 -9.10
CA THR A 8 -17.63 30.32 -7.87
C THR A 8 -16.62 29.22 -8.28
N SER A 9 -15.39 29.62 -8.42
CA SER A 9 -14.26 28.72 -8.59
C SER A 9 -14.23 27.77 -7.41
N VAL A 10 -14.70 26.55 -7.61
CA VAL A 10 -14.45 25.45 -6.70
C VAL A 10 -12.94 25.25 -6.71
N SER A 11 -12.28 25.81 -5.72
CA SER A 11 -10.85 25.60 -5.55
C SER A 11 -10.61 24.10 -5.34
N PRO A 12 -9.77 23.47 -6.14
CA PRO A 12 -9.42 22.06 -5.92
C PRO A 12 -8.87 21.94 -4.50
N VAL A 13 -9.42 21.03 -3.71
CA VAL A 13 -8.93 20.72 -2.37
C VAL A 13 -7.48 20.33 -2.50
N GLN A 14 -6.58 21.22 -2.10
CA GLN A 14 -5.15 20.95 -2.13
C GLN A 14 -4.84 19.96 -1.03
N VAL A 15 -4.82 18.67 -1.38
CA VAL A 15 -4.39 17.60 -0.49
C VAL A 15 -2.90 17.75 -0.28
N THR A 16 -2.51 18.46 0.77
CA THR A 16 -1.10 18.59 1.14
C THR A 16 -0.61 17.28 1.77
N LEU A 17 0.66 16.95 1.58
CA LEU A 17 1.32 15.77 2.17
C LEU A 17 1.19 15.69 3.71
N HIS A 18 0.73 16.76 4.34
CA HIS A 18 0.53 16.92 5.79
C HIS A 18 -0.95 17.05 6.17
N GLY A 19 -1.91 16.72 5.29
CA GLY A 19 -3.34 16.86 5.52
C GLY A 19 -3.80 16.21 6.82
N GLY A 20 -3.78 16.98 7.92
CA GLY A 20 -4.09 16.51 9.25
C GLY A 20 -5.59 16.25 9.50
N ASP A 21 -6.46 16.78 8.65
CA ASP A 21 -7.91 16.80 8.90
C ASP A 21 -8.71 15.76 8.11
N LEU A 22 -8.06 14.96 7.25
CA LEU A 22 -8.75 13.94 6.50
C LEU A 22 -8.86 12.61 7.28
N PRO A 23 -9.96 11.85 7.14
CA PRO A 23 -10.18 10.59 7.84
C PRO A 23 -9.34 9.46 7.22
N TRP A 24 -8.03 9.53 7.37
CA TRP A 24 -7.10 8.53 6.85
C TRP A 24 -7.36 7.16 7.44
N GLN A 25 -7.58 6.20 6.59
CA GLN A 25 -7.74 4.80 6.96
C GLN A 25 -6.41 4.05 6.81
N PRO A 26 -5.90 3.40 7.87
CA PRO A 26 -4.70 2.59 7.79
C PRO A 26 -5.02 1.24 7.14
N VAL A 27 -4.00 0.60 6.55
CA VAL A 27 -4.11 -0.79 6.07
C VAL A 27 -4.04 -1.78 7.23
N SER A 28 -4.50 -3.02 6.99
CA SER A 28 -4.51 -4.07 8.01
C SER A 28 -3.11 -4.39 8.55
N PRO A 29 -2.94 -4.56 9.87
CA PRO A 29 -1.68 -5.00 10.47
C PRO A 29 -1.26 -6.41 10.02
N ASN A 30 -2.19 -7.22 9.48
CA ASN A 30 -1.89 -8.53 8.92
C ASN A 30 -0.92 -8.45 7.73
N LEU A 31 -0.86 -7.32 7.02
CA LEU A 31 0.11 -7.10 5.96
C LEU A 31 1.56 -7.19 6.50
N THR A 32 1.81 -6.64 7.67
CA THR A 32 3.13 -6.77 8.33
C THR A 32 3.45 -8.23 8.60
N ARG A 33 2.49 -9.01 9.12
CA ARG A 33 2.68 -10.44 9.39
C ARG A 33 3.02 -11.22 8.13
N VAL A 34 2.27 -11.00 7.05
CA VAL A 34 2.52 -11.67 5.76
C VAL A 34 3.92 -11.34 5.24
N ARG A 35 4.35 -10.08 5.27
CA ARG A 35 5.69 -9.66 4.84
C ARG A 35 6.79 -10.25 5.72
N LEU A 36 6.57 -10.33 7.04
CA LEU A 36 7.52 -10.96 7.96
C LEU A 36 7.63 -12.47 7.74
N ILE A 37 6.53 -13.17 7.45
CA ILE A 37 6.54 -14.59 7.10
C ILE A 37 7.34 -14.80 5.80
N THR A 38 7.14 -13.94 4.80
CA THR A 38 7.91 -13.99 3.55
C THR A 38 9.39 -13.75 3.81
N LEU A 39 9.74 -12.78 4.66
CA LEU A 39 11.13 -12.55 5.07
C LEU A 39 11.73 -13.78 5.77
N ALA A 40 10.99 -14.38 6.72
CA ALA A 40 11.43 -15.56 7.46
C ALA A 40 11.66 -16.77 6.54
N LEU A 41 10.82 -16.94 5.50
CA LEU A 41 10.95 -18.02 4.52
C LEU A 41 12.31 -18.02 3.81
N PHE A 42 12.90 -16.84 3.61
CA PHE A 42 14.23 -16.70 2.99
C PHE A 42 15.36 -16.58 4.03
N ALA A 43 15.11 -15.86 5.11
CA ALA A 43 16.15 -15.62 6.13
C ALA A 43 16.50 -16.88 6.92
N VAL A 44 15.51 -17.71 7.28
CA VAL A 44 15.74 -18.92 8.08
C VAL A 44 16.65 -19.93 7.35
N PRO A 45 16.40 -20.30 6.08
CA PRO A 45 17.32 -21.18 5.34
C PRO A 45 18.73 -20.59 5.20
N ALA A 46 18.84 -19.29 4.97
CA ALA A 46 20.13 -18.61 4.86
C ALA A 46 20.92 -18.65 6.18
N ILE A 47 20.25 -18.44 7.31
CA ILE A 47 20.86 -18.57 8.66
C ILE A 47 21.30 -20.00 8.89
N ILE A 48 20.46 -21.00 8.62
CA ILE A 48 20.80 -22.41 8.78
C ILE A 48 22.04 -22.76 7.93
N ALA A 49 22.05 -22.36 6.66
CA ALA A 49 23.17 -22.62 5.77
C ALA A 49 24.49 -22.02 6.28
N THR A 50 24.46 -20.76 6.74
CA THR A 50 25.66 -20.10 7.25
C THR A 50 26.14 -20.68 8.58
N VAL A 51 25.23 -21.15 9.45
CA VAL A 51 25.58 -21.87 10.69
C VAL A 51 26.24 -23.20 10.37
N VAL A 52 25.67 -23.99 9.45
CA VAL A 52 26.25 -25.28 9.06
C VAL A 52 27.67 -25.12 8.50
N VAL A 53 27.88 -24.14 7.63
CA VAL A 53 29.22 -23.82 7.10
C VAL A 53 30.13 -23.35 8.21
N GLY A 54 29.64 -22.56 9.15
CA GLY A 54 30.43 -22.08 10.31
C GLY A 54 30.91 -23.20 11.22
N VAL A 55 30.10 -24.21 11.41
CA VAL A 55 30.43 -25.36 12.27
C VAL A 55 31.34 -26.37 11.56
N LEU A 56 31.06 -26.66 10.29
CA LEU A 56 31.73 -27.76 9.56
C LEU A 56 33.02 -27.33 8.84
N VAL A 57 33.09 -26.05 8.37
CA VAL A 57 34.17 -25.61 7.49
C VAL A 57 35.08 -24.59 8.19
N THR A 58 34.53 -23.49 8.68
CA THR A 58 35.32 -22.41 9.25
C THR A 58 34.53 -21.54 10.24
N ARG A 59 35.12 -21.28 11.40
CA ARG A 59 34.52 -20.45 12.45
C ARG A 59 34.27 -18.99 11.99
N TRP A 60 34.98 -18.51 10.97
CA TRP A 60 34.77 -17.19 10.41
C TRP A 60 33.39 -17.03 9.77
N ALA A 61 32.78 -18.14 9.29
CA ALA A 61 31.41 -18.12 8.73
C ALA A 61 30.34 -17.76 9.78
N LEU A 62 30.62 -17.90 11.08
CA LEU A 62 29.74 -17.45 12.16
C LEU A 62 29.58 -15.92 12.18
N LEU A 63 30.62 -15.17 11.75
CA LEU A 63 30.48 -13.72 11.53
C LEU A 63 29.48 -13.42 10.41
N GLY A 64 29.49 -14.24 9.35
CA GLY A 64 28.50 -14.18 8.27
C GLY A 64 27.08 -14.44 8.79
N THR A 65 26.91 -15.42 9.70
CA THR A 65 25.62 -15.67 10.34
C THR A 65 25.13 -14.46 11.12
N ALA A 66 26.00 -13.84 11.92
CA ALA A 66 25.67 -12.63 12.66
C ALA A 66 25.22 -11.49 11.71
N ALA A 67 25.93 -11.30 10.60
CA ALA A 67 25.57 -10.31 9.59
C ALA A 67 24.18 -10.59 8.97
N VAL A 68 23.88 -11.84 8.60
CA VAL A 68 22.58 -12.23 8.04
C VAL A 68 21.46 -11.97 9.05
N VAL A 69 21.65 -12.31 10.32
CA VAL A 69 20.68 -12.06 11.39
C VAL A 69 20.42 -10.55 11.56
N LEU A 70 21.49 -9.75 11.62
CA LEU A 70 21.36 -8.29 11.76
C LEU A 70 20.61 -7.68 10.58
N VAL A 71 20.92 -8.09 9.35
CA VAL A 71 20.20 -7.65 8.15
C VAL A 71 18.74 -8.07 8.20
N ALA A 72 18.43 -9.31 8.59
CA ALA A 72 17.06 -9.78 8.72
C ALA A 72 16.25 -8.97 9.74
N LEU A 73 16.83 -8.68 10.91
CA LEU A 73 16.21 -7.84 11.93
C LEU A 73 16.00 -6.41 11.45
N TRP A 74 16.97 -5.83 10.76
CA TRP A 74 16.86 -4.50 10.19
C TRP A 74 15.76 -4.42 9.12
N VAL A 75 15.69 -5.42 8.23
CA VAL A 75 14.62 -5.50 7.21
C VAL A 75 13.25 -5.70 7.87
N ALA A 76 13.14 -6.54 8.92
CA ALA A 76 11.89 -6.73 9.66
C ALA A 76 11.41 -5.42 10.31
N TRP A 77 12.33 -4.66 10.90
CA TRP A 77 12.01 -3.34 11.44
C TRP A 77 11.56 -2.37 10.35
N LEU A 78 12.24 -2.37 9.18
CA LEU A 78 11.89 -1.53 8.05
C LEU A 78 10.50 -1.87 7.48
N ILE A 79 10.17 -3.17 7.36
CA ILE A 79 8.85 -3.64 6.93
C ILE A 79 7.76 -3.09 7.86
N SER A 80 7.93 -3.25 9.17
CA SER A 80 6.96 -2.76 10.14
C SER A 80 6.74 -1.25 10.03
N ARG A 81 7.83 -0.51 9.82
CA ARG A 81 7.78 0.95 9.63
C ARG A 81 7.13 1.39 8.32
N GLN A 82 7.33 0.64 7.24
CA GLN A 82 6.75 0.94 5.93
C GLN A 82 5.25 0.67 5.90
N VAL A 83 4.80 -0.48 6.46
CA VAL A 83 3.39 -0.83 6.46
C VAL A 83 2.56 0.17 7.27
N SER A 84 3.05 0.59 8.45
CA SER A 84 2.36 1.59 9.27
C SER A 84 2.25 2.99 8.62
N ALA A 85 2.97 3.21 7.54
CA ALA A 85 2.94 4.47 6.78
C ALA A 85 2.02 4.42 5.54
N ILE A 86 1.34 3.30 5.31
CA ILE A 86 0.35 3.17 4.24
C ILE A 86 -1.02 3.57 4.79
N SER A 87 -1.64 4.56 4.17
CA SER A 87 -2.99 4.99 4.49
C SER A 87 -3.69 5.52 3.24
N TRP A 88 -5.00 5.52 3.26
CA TRP A 88 -5.82 5.94 2.15
C TRP A 88 -7.06 6.69 2.64
N VAL A 89 -7.68 7.45 1.74
CA VAL A 89 -8.92 8.17 2.00
C VAL A 89 -9.72 8.27 0.71
N GLU A 90 -11.02 8.07 0.79
CA GLU A 90 -11.98 8.35 -0.28
C GLU A 90 -12.47 9.78 -0.13
N LEU A 91 -12.31 10.58 -1.17
CA LEU A 91 -12.91 11.89 -1.33
C LEU A 91 -14.09 11.81 -2.31
N ASP A 92 -14.79 12.92 -2.52
CA ASP A 92 -15.96 12.94 -3.40
C ASP A 92 -15.61 12.67 -4.86
N GLU A 93 -14.47 13.18 -5.34
CA GLU A 93 -14.04 13.10 -6.74
C GLU A 93 -12.84 12.19 -7.00
N GLU A 94 -12.11 11.81 -5.94
CA GLU A 94 -10.86 11.06 -6.06
C GLU A 94 -10.61 10.15 -4.86
N ILE A 95 -9.79 9.11 -5.05
CA ILE A 95 -9.18 8.35 -3.97
C ILE A 95 -7.72 8.77 -3.81
N VAL A 96 -7.31 9.03 -2.58
CA VAL A 96 -5.94 9.42 -2.28
C VAL A 96 -5.26 8.33 -1.46
N ILE A 97 -4.12 7.86 -1.96
CA ILE A 97 -3.32 6.82 -1.32
C ILE A 97 -1.98 7.42 -0.91
N ARG A 98 -1.67 7.33 0.36
CA ARG A 98 -0.40 7.77 0.93
C ARG A 98 0.45 6.56 1.28
N LYS A 99 1.71 6.54 0.84
CA LYS A 99 2.66 5.47 1.12
C LYS A 99 4.01 6.04 1.56
N GLY A 100 4.71 5.26 2.38
CA GLY A 100 6.11 5.49 2.71
C GLY A 100 6.34 6.49 3.81
N ARG A 101 7.38 6.21 4.60
CA ARG A 101 7.83 7.05 5.70
C ARG A 101 9.18 7.73 5.38
N LEU A 102 10.06 7.02 4.67
CA LEU A 102 11.33 7.54 4.16
C LEU A 102 11.14 8.26 2.83
N PHE A 103 10.50 7.59 1.86
CA PHE A 103 10.10 8.18 0.59
C PHE A 103 8.57 8.29 0.62
N ARG A 104 8.09 9.51 0.83
CA ARG A 104 6.66 9.78 0.88
C ARG A 104 6.13 9.86 -0.55
N SER A 105 5.16 9.02 -0.87
CA SER A 105 4.41 9.04 -2.11
C SER A 105 2.94 9.28 -1.79
N LEU A 106 2.36 10.25 -2.46
CA LEU A 106 0.93 10.53 -2.45
C LEU A 106 0.43 10.34 -3.88
N VAL A 107 -0.47 9.39 -4.06
CA VAL A 107 -1.09 9.11 -5.34
C VAL A 107 -2.56 9.47 -5.22
N SER A 108 -3.01 10.44 -6.00
CA SER A 108 -4.39 10.82 -6.16
C SER A 108 -4.92 10.25 -7.47
N VAL A 109 -6.04 9.54 -7.42
CA VAL A 109 -6.67 8.92 -8.58
C VAL A 109 -8.10 9.44 -8.71
N PRO A 110 -8.37 10.39 -9.64
CA PRO A 110 -9.71 10.86 -9.93
C PRO A 110 -10.58 9.73 -10.49
N TYR A 111 -11.82 9.60 -10.00
CA TYR A 111 -12.72 8.54 -10.45
C TYR A 111 -13.03 8.59 -11.93
N GLY A 112 -13.08 9.78 -12.55
CA GLY A 112 -13.29 9.94 -13.99
C GLY A 112 -12.18 9.37 -14.88
N ARG A 113 -10.97 9.12 -14.32
CA ARG A 113 -9.84 8.50 -15.02
C ARG A 113 -9.70 7.01 -14.76
N LEU A 114 -10.55 6.45 -13.90
CA LEU A 114 -10.51 5.06 -13.49
C LEU A 114 -10.98 4.17 -14.63
N GLN A 115 -10.17 3.18 -15.02
CA GLN A 115 -10.55 2.19 -16.05
C GLN A 115 -11.18 0.97 -15.40
N TYR A 116 -10.47 0.33 -14.48
CA TYR A 116 -10.94 -0.81 -13.72
C TYR A 116 -10.17 -0.95 -12.41
N VAL A 117 -10.77 -1.66 -11.49
CA VAL A 117 -10.18 -1.99 -10.19
C VAL A 117 -10.05 -3.50 -10.09
N ASP A 118 -8.84 -3.99 -9.82
CA ASP A 118 -8.54 -5.39 -9.65
C ASP A 118 -8.24 -5.73 -8.19
N ILE A 119 -8.62 -6.94 -7.77
CA ILE A 119 -8.32 -7.46 -6.43
C ILE A 119 -7.40 -8.64 -6.57
N GLN A 120 -6.20 -8.52 -5.99
CA GLN A 120 -5.20 -9.56 -6.00
C GLN A 120 -4.97 -10.10 -4.60
N SER A 121 -4.93 -11.42 -4.47
CA SER A 121 -4.66 -12.08 -3.20
C SER A 121 -3.83 -13.33 -3.42
N GLY A 122 -2.58 -13.28 -3.03
CA GLY A 122 -1.69 -14.44 -3.03
C GLY A 122 -2.03 -15.45 -1.92
N PRO A 123 -1.44 -16.67 -1.94
CA PRO A 123 -1.74 -17.73 -0.97
C PRO A 123 -1.58 -17.27 0.49
N TRP A 124 -0.50 -16.59 0.80
CA TRP A 124 -0.22 -16.06 2.14
C TRP A 124 -1.17 -14.94 2.56
N MET A 125 -1.56 -14.08 1.62
CA MET A 125 -2.52 -13.02 1.86
C MET A 125 -3.91 -13.59 2.15
N ARG A 126 -4.35 -14.59 1.37
CA ARG A 126 -5.62 -15.30 1.58
C ARG A 126 -5.67 -15.99 2.94
N ALA A 127 -4.59 -16.66 3.34
CA ALA A 127 -4.51 -17.33 4.64
C ALA A 127 -4.64 -16.34 5.82
N HIS A 128 -4.31 -15.05 5.60
CA HIS A 128 -4.44 -13.99 6.60
C HIS A 128 -5.65 -13.07 6.38
N GLY A 129 -6.55 -13.43 5.47
CA GLY A 129 -7.79 -12.69 5.19
C GLY A 129 -7.57 -11.30 4.61
N ILE A 130 -6.47 -11.09 3.86
CA ILE A 130 -6.15 -9.80 3.23
C ILE A 130 -5.97 -9.92 1.73
N ALA A 131 -6.21 -8.81 1.04
CA ALA A 131 -6.03 -8.65 -0.40
C ALA A 131 -5.36 -7.31 -0.72
N SER A 132 -4.89 -7.15 -1.95
CA SER A 132 -4.46 -5.88 -2.52
C SER A 132 -5.52 -5.41 -3.51
N CYS A 133 -5.86 -4.13 -3.46
CA CYS A 133 -6.70 -3.47 -4.45
C CYS A 133 -5.79 -2.68 -5.39
N GLU A 134 -5.83 -2.99 -6.69
CA GLU A 134 -5.06 -2.31 -7.73
C GLU A 134 -5.99 -1.47 -8.59
N ILE A 135 -5.69 -0.17 -8.66
CA ILE A 135 -6.47 0.83 -9.37
C ILE A 135 -5.76 1.12 -10.67
N HIS A 136 -6.41 0.79 -11.79
CA HIS A 136 -5.88 0.99 -13.13
C HIS A 136 -6.52 2.20 -13.80
N THR A 137 -5.68 3.04 -14.40
CA THR A 137 -6.08 4.24 -15.14
C THR A 137 -5.50 4.19 -16.55
N ALA A 138 -5.95 5.10 -17.42
CA ALA A 138 -5.48 5.19 -18.81
C ALA A 138 -3.96 5.44 -18.91
N SER A 139 -3.35 6.04 -17.89
CA SER A 139 -1.90 6.22 -17.79
C SER A 139 -1.35 5.32 -16.67
N PRO A 140 -0.45 4.38 -16.97
CA PRO A 140 0.12 3.46 -15.97
C PRO A 140 0.73 4.16 -14.75
N GLU A 141 1.27 5.37 -14.96
CA GLU A 141 1.89 6.19 -13.91
C GLU A 141 0.89 6.79 -12.92
N SER A 142 -0.39 6.90 -13.34
CA SER A 142 -1.47 7.49 -12.52
C SER A 142 -2.22 6.46 -11.71
N GLY A 143 -1.94 5.17 -11.89
CA GLY A 143 -2.56 4.08 -11.16
C GLY A 143 -2.10 4.01 -9.70
N GLY A 144 -2.88 3.33 -8.88
CA GLY A 144 -2.59 3.15 -7.46
C GLY A 144 -2.71 1.69 -7.03
N SER A 145 -1.86 1.24 -6.11
CA SER A 145 -2.00 -0.06 -5.47
C SER A 145 -2.20 0.14 -3.97
N LEU A 146 -3.22 -0.49 -3.40
CA LEU A 146 -3.53 -0.44 -1.98
C LEU A 146 -3.44 -1.84 -1.39
N PRO A 147 -2.27 -2.26 -0.87
CA PRO A 147 -2.08 -3.58 -0.32
C PRO A 147 -2.62 -3.71 1.09
N GLY A 148 -3.03 -4.93 1.47
CA GLY A 148 -3.30 -5.27 2.86
C GLY A 148 -4.65 -4.80 3.38
N LEU A 149 -5.66 -4.71 2.54
CA LEU A 149 -7.04 -4.55 2.95
C LEU A 149 -7.63 -5.90 3.40
N PRO A 150 -8.52 -5.95 4.39
CA PRO A 150 -9.40 -7.09 4.59
C PRO A 150 -10.15 -7.44 3.29
N VAL A 151 -10.33 -8.72 2.97
CA VAL A 151 -10.94 -9.15 1.69
C VAL A 151 -12.30 -8.48 1.46
N ALA A 152 -13.17 -8.49 2.48
CA ALA A 152 -14.49 -7.87 2.38
C ALA A 152 -14.42 -6.35 2.11
N GLU A 153 -13.43 -5.67 2.70
CA GLU A 153 -13.24 -4.24 2.48
C GLU A 153 -12.68 -3.94 1.08
N ALA A 154 -11.77 -4.79 0.57
CA ALA A 154 -11.26 -4.68 -0.78
C ALA A 154 -12.38 -4.85 -1.83
N GLU A 155 -13.28 -5.82 -1.62
CA GLU A 155 -14.45 -6.04 -2.48
C GLU A 155 -15.42 -4.86 -2.44
N ALA A 156 -15.77 -4.39 -1.24
CA ALA A 156 -16.63 -3.22 -1.07
C ALA A 156 -16.01 -1.95 -1.67
N LEU A 157 -14.70 -1.75 -1.50
CA LEU A 157 -13.98 -0.64 -2.11
C LEU A 157 -14.02 -0.71 -3.64
N ARG A 158 -13.78 -1.88 -4.22
CA ARG A 158 -13.87 -2.08 -5.68
C ARG A 158 -15.25 -1.68 -6.22
N GLU A 159 -16.32 -2.15 -5.55
CA GLU A 159 -17.69 -1.83 -5.96
C GLU A 159 -17.98 -0.32 -5.92
N ARG A 160 -17.57 0.34 -4.82
CA ARG A 160 -17.74 1.79 -4.68
C ARG A 160 -16.98 2.58 -5.73
N LEU A 161 -15.70 2.22 -5.97
CA LEU A 161 -14.87 2.90 -6.96
C LEU A 161 -15.39 2.70 -8.38
N SER A 162 -15.84 1.49 -8.72
CA SER A 162 -16.41 1.20 -10.03
C SER A 162 -17.70 2.00 -10.27
N ALA A 163 -18.61 2.02 -9.29
CA ALA A 163 -19.85 2.79 -9.38
C ALA A 163 -19.60 4.30 -9.54
N ARG A 164 -18.65 4.87 -8.78
CA ARG A 164 -18.28 6.30 -8.92
C ARG A 164 -17.62 6.60 -10.26
N GLY A 165 -16.74 5.69 -10.75
CA GLY A 165 -16.12 5.83 -12.07
C GLY A 165 -17.11 5.78 -13.21
N GLU A 166 -18.16 4.94 -13.12
CA GLU A 166 -19.24 4.89 -14.09
C GLU A 166 -20.13 6.15 -14.06
N ALA A 167 -20.50 6.61 -12.87
CA ALA A 167 -21.28 7.83 -12.69
C ALA A 167 -20.57 9.05 -13.29
N GLN A 168 -19.31 9.25 -13.02
CA GLN A 168 -18.55 10.37 -13.59
C GLN A 168 -18.35 10.26 -15.10
N ARG A 169 -18.24 9.06 -15.68
CA ARG A 169 -18.19 8.88 -17.14
C ARG A 169 -19.55 9.12 -17.81
N ALA A 170 -20.63 8.85 -17.11
CA ALA A 170 -21.97 9.11 -17.59
C ALA A 170 -22.36 10.61 -17.55
N GLY A 171 -21.52 11.46 -16.96
CA GLY A 171 -21.79 12.90 -16.86
C GLY A 171 -22.80 13.27 -15.77
N LEU A 172 -22.95 12.42 -14.78
CA LEU A 172 -23.81 12.63 -13.62
C LEU A 172 -23.02 13.19 -12.45
#